data_caa92840f9d4ab6524e7e6c69177aa77
#
_entry.id   caa92840f9d4ab6524e7e6c69177aa77
#
_cell.length_a   1.000
_cell.length_b   1.000
_cell.length_c   1.000
_cell.angle_alpha   90.00
_cell.angle_beta   90.00
_cell.angle_gamma   90.00
#
_symmetry.space_group_name_H-M   'P 1'
#
loop_
_entity.id
_entity.type
_entity.pdbx_description
1 polymer ?
#
loop_
_entity_poly.entity_id
_entity_poly.type
_entity_poly.pdbx_seq_one_letter_code
_entity_poly.pdbx_strand_id
1 'polypeptide(L)'
;MKPFNYNLDLVKRKSEQNLFSVVSLFAGCGGSSTGYRLAGGKVLAINEFIKDAYECYAKNYPDTHIFKQDVRQLKAEDIFEQLNINKGELDILDGSPPCASFSMAGLREKAWGQEKKYSDTVQRTDDLFFEFARLVRDVQPR
;
A
#
# COMPACT_ATOMS: atom_id res chain seq x y z
N MET A 1 2.56 -22.96 19.90
CA MET A 1 3.15 -21.61 19.74
C MET A 1 2.25 -20.63 20.48
N LYS A 2 2.76 -19.81 21.40
CA LYS A 2 1.94 -18.80 22.07
C LYS A 2 1.59 -17.70 21.04
N PRO A 3 0.35 -17.21 20.99
CA PRO A 3 -0.01 -16.12 20.09
C PRO A 3 0.83 -14.87 20.42
N PHE A 4 1.32 -14.20 19.38
CA PHE A 4 2.02 -12.92 19.53
C PHE A 4 0.98 -11.82 19.70
N ASN A 5 0.90 -11.25 20.91
CA ASN A 5 -0.01 -10.15 21.19
C ASN A 5 0.71 -8.81 20.99
N TYR A 6 0.08 -7.91 20.28
CA TYR A 6 0.57 -6.54 20.07
C TYR A 6 -0.56 -5.53 20.22
N ASN A 7 -0.18 -4.29 20.47
CA ASN A 7 -1.04 -3.11 20.46
C ASN A 7 -0.38 -1.99 19.66
N LEU A 8 -1.09 -0.91 19.40
CA LEU A 8 -0.58 0.21 18.62
C LEU A 8 0.66 0.86 19.23
N ASP A 9 0.78 0.90 20.56
CA ASP A 9 1.97 1.47 21.23
C ASP A 9 3.23 0.63 20.94
N LEU A 10 3.10 -0.70 20.94
CA LEU A 10 4.20 -1.57 20.57
C LEU A 10 4.59 -1.38 19.10
N VAL A 11 3.60 -1.30 18.20
CA VAL A 11 3.80 -1.07 16.78
C VAL A 11 4.55 0.25 16.56
N LYS A 12 4.14 1.33 17.23
CA LYS A 12 4.80 2.64 17.17
C LYS A 12 6.25 2.58 17.63
N ARG A 13 6.49 2.07 18.84
CA ARG A 13 7.85 1.92 19.39
C ARG A 13 8.78 1.09 18.49
N LYS A 14 8.26 0.02 17.89
CA LYS A 14 9.04 -0.79 16.95
C LYS A 14 9.38 -0.02 15.68
N SER A 15 8.44 0.72 15.14
CA SER A 15 8.65 1.55 13.95
C SER A 15 9.68 2.67 14.16
N GLU A 16 9.86 3.15 15.40
CA GLU A 16 10.87 4.15 15.76
C GLU A 16 12.30 3.65 15.57
N GLN A 17 12.52 2.33 15.48
CA GLN A 17 13.82 1.76 15.16
C GLN A 17 14.32 2.17 13.78
N ASN A 18 13.40 2.47 12.85
CA ASN A 18 13.69 2.98 11.51
C ASN A 18 14.75 2.17 10.75
N LEU A 19 14.67 0.84 10.82
CA LEU A 19 15.67 -0.07 10.24
C LEU A 19 15.61 -0.09 8.71
N PHE A 20 14.44 0.18 8.15
CA PHE A 20 14.18 0.26 6.71
C PHE A 20 12.94 1.10 6.43
N SER A 21 12.87 1.66 5.25
CA SER A 21 11.80 2.52 4.77
C SER A 21 10.81 1.75 3.87
N VAL A 22 9.53 2.06 3.99
CA VAL A 22 8.47 1.40 3.21
C VAL A 22 7.50 2.43 2.64
N VAL A 23 7.13 2.26 1.37
CA VAL A 23 5.90 2.81 0.78
C VAL A 23 4.99 1.64 0.42
N SER A 24 3.74 1.66 0.87
CA SER A 24 2.79 0.57 0.64
C SER A 24 1.64 1.04 -0.23
N LEU A 25 1.48 0.40 -1.39
CA LEU A 25 0.39 0.64 -2.34
C LEU A 25 -0.76 -0.32 -2.07
N PHE A 26 -2.00 0.10 -2.34
CA PHE A 26 -3.21 -0.67 -2.05
C PHE A 26 -3.29 -1.08 -0.56
N ALA A 27 -2.95 -0.14 0.33
CA ALA A 27 -2.63 -0.44 1.72
C ALA A 27 -3.84 -0.88 2.57
N GLY A 28 -5.06 -0.68 2.09
CA GLY A 28 -6.28 -0.99 2.85
C GLY A 28 -6.30 -0.28 4.20
N CYS A 29 -6.71 -0.99 5.25
CA CYS A 29 -6.70 -0.49 6.63
C CYS A 29 -5.34 -0.62 7.34
N GLY A 30 -4.27 -1.04 6.64
CA GLY A 30 -2.90 -1.04 7.17
C GLY A 30 -2.40 -2.37 7.74
N GLY A 31 -2.90 -3.51 7.29
CA GLY A 31 -2.47 -4.83 7.79
C GLY A 31 -0.98 -5.10 7.53
N SER A 32 -0.52 -5.01 6.28
CA SER A 32 0.91 -5.14 5.92
C SER A 32 1.77 -4.05 6.58
N SER A 33 1.28 -2.81 6.61
CA SER A 33 1.95 -1.70 7.30
C SER A 33 2.20 -1.98 8.78
N THR A 34 1.27 -2.63 9.47
CA THR A 34 1.45 -3.09 10.86
C THR A 34 2.58 -4.10 10.95
N GLY A 35 2.65 -5.07 10.03
CA GLY A 35 3.73 -6.06 9.97
C GLY A 35 5.11 -5.43 9.78
N TYR A 36 5.25 -4.50 8.83
CA TYR A 36 6.50 -3.77 8.61
C TYR A 36 6.94 -2.97 9.84
N ARG A 37 6.00 -2.27 10.48
CA ARG A 37 6.31 -1.51 11.71
C ARG A 37 6.75 -2.42 12.85
N LEU A 38 6.10 -3.56 13.05
CA LEU A 38 6.49 -4.54 14.06
C LEU A 38 7.89 -5.13 13.80
N ALA A 39 8.29 -5.23 12.52
CA ALA A 39 9.63 -5.63 12.11
C ALA A 39 10.69 -4.52 12.25
N GLY A 40 10.32 -3.34 12.76
CA GLY A 40 11.23 -2.20 12.94
C GLY A 40 11.30 -1.26 11.74
N GLY A 41 10.51 -1.46 10.70
CA GLY A 41 10.45 -0.60 9.53
C GLY A 41 9.63 0.66 9.77
N LYS A 42 9.94 1.71 9.01
CA LYS A 42 9.18 2.95 8.96
C LYS A 42 8.35 3.02 7.67
N VAL A 43 7.03 2.98 7.81
CA VAL A 43 6.14 3.23 6.68
C VAL A 43 6.02 4.73 6.49
N LEU A 44 6.66 5.23 5.44
CA LEU A 44 6.76 6.67 5.13
C LEU A 44 5.46 7.19 4.52
N ALA A 45 4.89 6.43 3.59
CA ALA A 45 3.64 6.77 2.94
C ALA A 45 2.88 5.53 2.50
N ILE A 46 1.60 5.72 2.21
CA ILE A 46 0.78 4.71 1.57
C ILE A 46 0.01 5.31 0.38
N ASN A 47 -0.43 4.44 -0.54
CA ASN A 47 -1.49 4.77 -1.48
C ASN A 47 -2.70 3.90 -1.19
N GLU A 48 -3.84 4.53 -0.98
CA GLU A 48 -5.14 3.89 -0.85
C GLU A 48 -6.22 4.84 -1.38
N PHE A 49 -6.97 4.38 -2.33
CA PHE A 49 -7.94 5.15 -3.07
C PHE A 49 -9.36 5.06 -2.46
N ILE A 50 -9.67 3.94 -1.80
CA ILE A 50 -11.00 3.71 -1.21
C ILE A 50 -11.12 4.51 0.09
N LYS A 51 -12.13 5.40 0.14
CA LYS A 51 -12.33 6.33 1.24
C LYS A 51 -12.37 5.65 2.61
N ASP A 52 -13.23 4.66 2.77
CA ASP A 52 -13.40 3.97 4.06
C ASP A 52 -12.10 3.30 4.53
N ALA A 53 -11.31 2.77 3.58
CA ALA A 53 -10.04 2.12 3.87
C ALA A 53 -8.98 3.14 4.33
N TYR A 54 -8.78 4.24 3.59
CA TYR A 54 -7.78 5.22 3.99
C TYR A 54 -8.19 6.00 5.26
N GLU A 55 -9.48 6.19 5.54
CA GLU A 55 -9.95 6.78 6.80
C GLU A 55 -9.70 5.83 7.98
N CYS A 56 -9.90 4.51 7.78
CA CYS A 56 -9.52 3.49 8.74
C CYS A 56 -8.01 3.52 9.00
N TYR A 57 -7.20 3.56 7.93
CA TYR A 57 -5.74 3.66 8.03
C TYR A 57 -5.29 4.89 8.83
N ALA A 58 -5.84 6.07 8.53
CA ALA A 58 -5.49 7.32 9.18
C ALA A 58 -5.78 7.33 10.69
N LYS A 59 -6.83 6.62 11.14
CA LYS A 59 -7.12 6.45 12.58
C LYS A 59 -6.05 5.65 13.30
N ASN A 60 -5.48 4.64 12.65
CA ASN A 60 -4.44 3.80 13.23
C ASN A 60 -3.05 4.45 13.15
N TYR A 61 -2.79 5.18 12.05
CA TYR A 61 -1.47 5.74 11.72
C TYR A 61 -1.60 7.19 11.24
N PRO A 62 -1.94 8.15 12.12
CA PRO A 62 -2.22 9.54 11.74
C PRO A 62 -1.01 10.29 11.17
N ASP A 63 0.19 9.85 11.50
CA ASP A 63 1.45 10.50 11.08
C ASP A 63 1.96 9.99 9.72
N THR A 64 1.26 9.04 9.08
CA THR A 64 1.67 8.49 7.78
C THR A 64 1.01 9.26 6.65
N HIS A 65 1.81 9.70 5.68
CA HIS A 65 1.26 10.35 4.49
C HIS A 65 0.41 9.37 3.66
N ILE A 66 -0.74 9.85 3.15
CA ILE A 66 -1.67 9.04 2.36
C ILE A 66 -1.89 9.68 0.99
N PHE A 67 -1.39 9.02 -0.05
CA PHE A 67 -1.75 9.31 -1.43
C PHE A 67 -3.14 8.74 -1.72
N LYS A 68 -4.16 9.60 -1.84
CA LYS A 68 -5.57 9.21 -1.97
C LYS A 68 -6.03 9.06 -3.41
N GLN A 69 -5.17 9.40 -4.40
CA GLN A 69 -5.49 9.26 -5.81
C GLN A 69 -5.45 7.79 -6.26
N ASP A 70 -6.11 7.52 -7.37
CA ASP A 70 -5.96 6.25 -8.07
C ASP A 70 -4.47 6.02 -8.39
N VAL A 71 -3.99 4.80 -8.18
CA VAL A 71 -2.58 4.43 -8.43
C VAL A 71 -2.12 4.71 -9.86
N ARG A 72 -3.05 4.72 -10.83
CA ARG A 72 -2.79 5.09 -12.22
C ARG A 72 -2.32 6.53 -12.38
N GLN A 73 -2.73 7.41 -11.46
CA GLN A 73 -2.38 8.83 -11.43
C GLN A 73 -1.14 9.10 -10.57
N LEU A 74 -0.76 8.16 -9.71
CA LEU A 74 0.41 8.29 -8.84
C LEU A 74 1.68 8.12 -9.67
N LYS A 75 2.60 9.08 -9.57
CA LYS A 75 3.91 9.04 -10.22
C LYS A 75 5.01 8.81 -9.18
N ALA A 76 6.16 8.31 -9.64
CA ALA A 76 7.34 8.17 -8.77
C ALA A 76 7.82 9.55 -8.25
N GLU A 77 7.71 10.58 -9.09
CA GLU A 77 8.07 11.96 -8.74
C GLU A 77 7.25 12.48 -7.56
N ASP A 78 5.94 12.18 -7.50
CA ASP A 78 5.07 12.57 -6.39
C ASP A 78 5.56 11.95 -5.07
N ILE A 79 6.04 10.69 -5.12
CA ILE A 79 6.61 9.97 -3.96
C ILE A 79 7.93 10.62 -3.56
N PHE A 80 8.80 10.91 -4.52
CA PHE A 80 10.12 11.51 -4.27
C PHE A 80 10.01 12.90 -3.64
N GLU A 81 9.14 13.75 -4.21
CA GLU A 81 8.88 15.09 -3.68
C GLU A 81 8.30 15.04 -2.27
N GLN A 82 7.23 14.25 -2.07
CA GLN A 82 6.53 14.19 -0.78
C GLN A 82 7.42 13.66 0.34
N LEU A 83 8.29 12.69 0.05
CA LEU A 83 9.12 12.02 1.04
C LEU A 83 10.54 12.58 1.13
N ASN A 84 10.91 13.49 0.24
CA ASN A 84 12.26 14.04 0.08
C ASN A 84 13.32 12.94 -0.03
N ILE A 85 13.07 11.98 -0.94
CA ILE A 85 13.96 10.87 -1.27
C ILE A 85 14.27 10.87 -2.76
N ASN A 86 15.34 10.20 -3.17
CA ASN A 86 15.69 10.02 -4.56
C ASN A 86 15.38 8.59 -5.04
N LYS A 87 15.41 8.41 -6.34
CA LYS A 87 15.31 7.09 -6.98
C LYS A 87 16.37 6.13 -6.40
N GLY A 88 15.94 4.94 -6.02
CA GLY A 88 16.82 3.93 -5.43
C GLY A 88 17.09 4.10 -3.92
N GLU A 89 16.50 5.09 -3.24
CA GLU A 89 16.69 5.29 -1.80
C GLU A 89 15.64 4.60 -0.94
N LEU A 90 14.46 4.30 -1.49
CA LEU A 90 13.43 3.53 -0.79
C LEU A 90 13.87 2.08 -0.64
N ASP A 91 13.75 1.53 0.58
CA ASP A 91 14.13 0.12 0.81
C ASP A 91 13.06 -0.83 0.28
N ILE A 92 11.77 -0.56 0.55
CA ILE A 92 10.67 -1.45 0.16
C ILE A 92 9.54 -0.65 -0.49
N LEU A 93 9.15 -1.04 -1.69
CA LEU A 93 7.86 -0.69 -2.29
C LEU A 93 6.95 -1.92 -2.24
N ASP A 94 6.02 -1.94 -1.30
CA ASP A 94 5.03 -3.00 -1.14
C ASP A 94 3.76 -2.70 -1.93
N GLY A 95 3.06 -3.74 -2.36
CA GLY A 95 1.76 -3.58 -2.98
C GLY A 95 1.01 -4.90 -3.16
N SER A 96 -0.28 -4.86 -2.85
CA SER A 96 -1.20 -5.98 -3.03
C SER A 96 -2.32 -5.59 -3.99
N PRO A 97 -2.03 -5.47 -5.31
CA PRO A 97 -3.06 -5.15 -6.28
C PRO A 97 -4.18 -6.19 -6.24
N PRO A 98 -5.46 -5.77 -6.38
CA PRO A 98 -6.58 -6.69 -6.36
C PRO A 98 -6.44 -7.80 -7.40
N CYS A 99 -6.38 -9.06 -6.95
CA CYS A 99 -6.15 -10.23 -7.82
C CYS A 99 -7.45 -10.92 -8.27
N ALA A 100 -8.62 -10.34 -8.03
CA ALA A 100 -9.91 -10.96 -8.33
C ALA A 100 -10.08 -11.34 -9.81
N SER A 101 -9.39 -10.66 -10.73
CA SER A 101 -9.40 -10.96 -12.17
C SER A 101 -8.42 -12.08 -12.55
N PHE A 102 -7.46 -12.42 -11.67
CA PHE A 102 -6.44 -13.44 -11.90
C PHE A 102 -6.63 -14.70 -11.05
N SER A 103 -7.48 -14.65 -10.02
CA SER A 103 -7.69 -15.75 -9.08
C SER A 103 -8.60 -16.82 -9.70
N MET A 104 -8.20 -18.10 -9.56
CA MET A 104 -9.06 -19.24 -9.93
C MET A 104 -10.33 -19.35 -9.06
N ALA A 105 -10.35 -18.77 -7.87
CA ALA A 105 -11.52 -18.69 -7.01
C ALA A 105 -12.51 -17.59 -7.45
N GLY A 106 -12.05 -16.60 -8.25
CA GLY A 106 -12.92 -15.69 -8.97
C GLY A 106 -13.25 -16.25 -10.35
N LEU A 107 -14.44 -15.98 -10.88
CA LEU A 107 -14.85 -16.38 -12.23
C LEU A 107 -13.96 -15.65 -13.26
N ARG A 108 -12.76 -16.20 -13.47
CA ARG A 108 -11.65 -15.62 -14.25
C ARG A 108 -12.07 -15.12 -15.63
N GLU A 109 -12.88 -15.90 -16.33
CA GLU A 109 -13.32 -15.58 -17.70
C GLU A 109 -14.43 -14.54 -17.78
N LYS A 110 -15.25 -14.40 -16.72
CA LYS A 110 -16.38 -13.46 -16.70
C LYS A 110 -16.04 -12.09 -16.09
N ALA A 111 -14.92 -11.97 -15.39
CA ALA A 111 -14.53 -10.75 -14.67
C ALA A 111 -13.44 -9.93 -15.36
N TRP A 112 -12.81 -10.47 -16.41
CA TRP A 112 -11.76 -9.76 -17.15
C TRP A 112 -12.36 -8.57 -17.91
N GLY A 113 -11.78 -7.39 -17.72
CA GLY A 113 -12.23 -6.16 -18.37
C GLY A 113 -13.51 -5.56 -17.80
N GLN A 114 -14.10 -6.12 -16.73
CA GLN A 114 -15.32 -5.59 -16.12
C GLN A 114 -15.02 -4.66 -14.94
N GLU A 115 -15.85 -3.63 -14.83
CA GLU A 115 -15.85 -2.73 -13.68
C GLU A 115 -16.41 -3.44 -12.45
N LYS A 116 -15.78 -3.24 -11.28
CA LYS A 116 -16.26 -3.72 -10.00
C LYS A 116 -16.54 -2.55 -9.08
N LYS A 117 -17.63 -2.66 -8.31
CA LYS A 117 -18.00 -1.68 -7.29
C LYS A 117 -17.33 -2.06 -5.96
N TYR A 118 -16.55 -1.14 -5.41
CA TYR A 118 -15.96 -1.22 -4.08
C TYR A 118 -16.49 -0.04 -3.25
N SER A 119 -17.40 -0.30 -2.30
CA SER A 119 -18.12 0.75 -1.59
C SER A 119 -18.81 1.69 -2.59
N ASP A 120 -18.49 2.97 -2.58
CA ASP A 120 -19.04 3.96 -3.52
C ASP A 120 -18.21 4.15 -4.80
N THR A 121 -17.16 3.33 -4.97
CA THR A 121 -16.20 3.45 -6.07
C THR A 121 -16.33 2.29 -7.05
N VAL A 122 -16.43 2.62 -8.34
CA VAL A 122 -16.44 1.66 -9.45
C VAL A 122 -15.11 1.75 -10.18
N GLN A 123 -14.40 0.59 -10.31
CA GLN A 123 -13.12 0.56 -11.04
C GLN A 123 -12.87 -0.80 -11.73
N ARG A 124 -12.06 -0.76 -12.79
CA ARG A 124 -11.38 -1.93 -13.36
C ARG A 124 -10.17 -2.26 -12.48
N THR A 125 -9.88 -3.55 -12.33
CA THR A 125 -8.78 -4.02 -11.46
C THR A 125 -7.76 -4.90 -12.19
N ASP A 126 -8.02 -5.24 -13.45
CA ASP A 126 -7.19 -6.13 -14.26
C ASP A 126 -5.85 -5.50 -14.71
N ASP A 127 -5.77 -4.17 -14.73
CA ASP A 127 -4.58 -3.39 -15.08
C ASP A 127 -3.73 -2.94 -13.88
N LEU A 128 -4.25 -3.04 -12.66
CA LEU A 128 -3.58 -2.52 -11.45
C LEU A 128 -2.24 -3.21 -11.14
N PHE A 129 -2.06 -4.46 -11.55
CA PHE A 129 -0.78 -5.15 -11.46
C PHE A 129 0.29 -4.46 -12.33
N PHE A 130 -0.07 -4.02 -13.53
CA PHE A 130 0.85 -3.32 -14.42
C PHE A 130 1.22 -1.92 -13.88
N GLU A 131 0.28 -1.26 -13.19
CA GLU A 131 0.54 -0.01 -12.52
C GLU A 131 1.51 -0.18 -11.34
N PHE A 132 1.36 -1.26 -10.57
CA PHE A 132 2.34 -1.62 -9.56
C PHE A 132 3.73 -1.84 -10.17
N ALA A 133 3.82 -2.65 -11.25
CA ALA A 133 5.07 -2.92 -11.94
C ALA A 133 5.69 -1.63 -12.52
N ARG A 134 4.87 -0.69 -13.02
CA ARG A 134 5.32 0.63 -13.47
C ARG A 134 6.00 1.40 -12.34
N LEU A 135 5.36 1.49 -11.17
CA LEU A 135 5.93 2.19 -10.01
C LEU A 135 7.19 1.51 -9.49
N VAL A 136 7.27 0.18 -9.47
CA VAL A 136 8.51 -0.55 -9.11
C VAL A 136 9.66 -0.17 -10.05
N ARG A 137 9.41 -0.15 -11.36
CA ARG A 137 10.41 0.25 -12.36
C ARG A 137 10.86 1.71 -12.19
N ASP A 138 9.93 2.61 -11.86
CA ASP A 138 10.19 4.04 -11.82
C ASP A 138 10.82 4.46 -10.47
N VAL A 139 10.40 3.88 -9.35
CA VAL A 139 10.95 4.13 -8.00
C VAL A 139 12.29 3.40 -7.79
N GLN A 140 12.45 2.19 -8.34
CA GLN A 140 13.61 1.32 -8.14
C GLN A 140 13.97 1.12 -6.66
N PRO A 141 13.07 0.52 -5.84
CA PRO A 141 13.40 0.19 -4.46
C PRO A 141 14.60 -0.76 -4.40
N ARG A 142 15.31 -0.77 -3.26
CA ARG A 142 16.53 -1.60 -3.05
C ARG A 142 16.27 -3.09 -2.99
#